data_39177ab8e52cbf31f17f98a10e3276d2
#
_entry.id   39177ab8e52cbf31f17f98a10e3276d2
#
_cell.length_a   1.000
_cell.length_b   1.000
_cell.length_c   1.000
_cell.angle_alpha   90.00
_cell.angle_beta   90.00
_cell.angle_gamma   90.00
#
_symmetry.space_group_name_H-M   'P 1'
#
loop_
_entity.id
_entity.type
_entity.pdbx_description
1 polymer ?
#
loop_
_entity_poly.entity_id
_entity_poly.type
_entity_poly.pdbx_seq_one_letter_code
_entity_poly.pdbx_strand_id
1 'polypeptide(L)' 'SIPVAWPTADPTVVVSPYDRTKKIKILNRSTNKPYPSGTVLRDTNFPNEIKKFRVP' A
#
# COMPACT_ATOMS: atom_id res chain seq x y z
N SER A 1 -12.56 10.24 -1.73
CA SER A 1 -11.59 9.61 -2.61
C SER A 1 -10.62 8.75 -1.83
N ILE A 2 -10.00 7.79 -2.52
CA ILE A 2 -9.04 6.87 -1.89
C ILE A 2 -7.65 7.51 -1.99
N PRO A 3 -6.95 7.69 -0.84
CA PRO A 3 -5.62 8.31 -0.86
C PRO A 3 -4.57 7.42 -1.50
N VAL A 4 -3.53 8.05 -2.03
CA VAL A 4 -2.37 7.36 -2.61
C VAL A 4 -1.31 7.20 -1.54
N ALA A 5 -0.76 6.00 -1.42
CA ALA A 5 0.36 5.74 -0.50
C ALA A 5 1.64 6.44 -0.99
N TRP A 6 2.61 6.52 -0.11
CA TRP A 6 3.90 7.16 -0.40
C TRP A 6 4.91 6.12 -0.87
N PRO A 7 5.61 6.34 -1.98
CA PRO A 7 6.66 5.42 -2.41
C PRO A 7 7.85 5.45 -1.48
N THR A 8 8.63 4.37 -1.49
CA THR A 8 9.92 4.27 -0.79
C THR A 8 11.01 3.88 -1.79
N ALA A 9 12.24 3.78 -1.31
CA ALA A 9 13.34 3.30 -2.15
C ALA A 9 13.15 1.83 -2.58
N ASP A 10 12.38 1.05 -1.80
CA ASP A 10 12.03 -0.33 -2.15
C ASP A 10 10.72 -0.31 -2.96
N PRO A 11 10.73 -0.78 -4.22
CA PRO A 11 9.52 -0.76 -5.05
C PRO A 11 8.40 -1.67 -4.56
N THR A 12 8.68 -2.57 -3.61
CA THR A 12 7.69 -3.47 -3.03
C THR A 12 7.10 -2.95 -1.72
N VAL A 13 7.54 -1.78 -1.27
CA VAL A 13 7.14 -1.21 0.02
C VAL A 13 6.68 0.23 -0.17
N VAL A 14 5.56 0.56 0.45
CA VAL A 14 5.03 1.93 0.49
C VAL A 14 4.78 2.34 1.94
N VAL A 15 4.61 3.64 2.17
CA VAL A 15 4.22 4.19 3.47
C VAL A 15 2.73 4.44 3.45
N SER A 16 2.04 4.04 4.54
CA SER A 16 0.61 4.26 4.69
C SER A 16 0.25 5.75 4.58
N PRO A 17 -0.77 6.11 3.79
CA PRO A 17 -1.23 7.50 3.74
C PRO A 17 -1.99 7.91 5.01
N TYR A 18 -2.32 6.94 5.86
CA TYR A 18 -3.05 7.18 7.12
C TYR A 18 -2.11 7.34 8.31
N ASP A 19 -0.91 6.75 8.25
CA ASP A 19 0.07 6.79 9.32
C ASP A 19 1.48 6.65 8.74
N ARG A 20 2.25 7.75 8.76
CA ARG A 20 3.59 7.78 8.15
C ARG A 20 4.61 6.88 8.84
N THR A 21 4.31 6.38 10.02
CA THR A 21 5.18 5.44 10.73
C THR A 21 4.97 4.00 10.29
N LYS A 22 3.93 3.73 9.48
CA LYS A 22 3.55 2.39 9.07
C LYS A 22 3.91 2.15 7.61
N LYS A 23 4.54 1.00 7.35
CA LYS A 23 4.88 0.57 6.00
C LYS A 23 3.97 -0.58 5.59
N ILE A 24 3.75 -0.69 4.28
CA ILE A 24 2.89 -1.71 3.69
C ILE A 24 3.65 -2.38 2.55
N LYS A 25 3.65 -3.69 2.55
CA LYS A 25 4.22 -4.45 1.44
C LYS A 25 3.18 -4.60 0.34
N ILE A 26 3.55 -4.22 -0.88
CA ILE A 26 2.66 -4.25 -2.04
C ILE A 26 3.09 -5.27 -3.08
N LEU A 27 3.67 -6.37 -2.63
CA LEU A 27 4.09 -7.45 -3.50
C LEU A 27 2.91 -8.37 -3.83
N ASN A 28 2.64 -8.55 -5.14
CA ASN A 28 1.72 -9.57 -5.60
C ASN A 28 2.46 -10.89 -5.69
N ARG A 29 2.13 -11.83 -4.81
CA ARG A 29 2.84 -13.11 -4.71
C ARG A 29 2.61 -14.02 -5.92
N SER A 30 1.51 -13.82 -6.65
CA SER A 30 1.22 -14.59 -7.86
C SER A 30 2.17 -14.25 -9.02
N THR A 31 2.58 -12.98 -9.11
CA THR A 31 3.48 -12.50 -10.17
C THR A 31 4.89 -12.25 -9.66
N ASN A 32 5.09 -12.22 -8.35
CA ASN A 32 6.35 -11.85 -7.68
C ASN A 32 6.81 -10.44 -8.05
N LYS A 33 5.86 -9.55 -8.31
CA LYS A 33 6.09 -8.15 -8.67
C LYS A 33 5.19 -7.26 -7.84
N PRO A 34 5.54 -5.97 -7.66
CA PRO A 34 4.65 -5.02 -7.02
C PRO A 34 3.32 -4.91 -7.76
N TYR A 35 2.24 -4.67 -7.02
CA TYR A 35 0.97 -4.33 -7.66
C TYR A 35 1.13 -3.06 -8.51
N PRO A 36 0.46 -2.98 -9.66
CA PRO A 36 0.57 -1.81 -10.54
C PRO A 36 0.09 -0.51 -9.88
N SER A 37 0.65 0.61 -10.33
CA SER A 37 0.19 1.95 -9.95
C SER A 37 -1.32 2.08 -10.11
N GLY A 38 -1.97 2.68 -9.12
CA GLY A 38 -3.42 2.87 -9.11
C GLY A 38 -4.23 1.72 -8.53
N THR A 39 -3.62 0.57 -8.30
CA THR A 39 -4.31 -0.57 -7.67
C THR A 39 -4.81 -0.18 -6.28
N VAL A 40 -6.06 -0.53 -5.97
CA VAL A 40 -6.66 -0.28 -4.65
C VAL A 40 -6.41 -1.48 -3.76
N LEU A 41 -5.79 -1.24 -2.62
CA LEU A 41 -5.48 -2.26 -1.63
C LEU A 41 -5.96 -1.80 -0.25
N ARG A 42 -6.13 -2.77 0.65
CA ARG A 42 -6.47 -2.48 2.03
C ARG A 42 -5.21 -2.29 2.87
N ASP A 43 -5.21 -1.29 3.74
CA ASP A 43 -4.13 -1.07 4.70
C ASP A 43 -4.30 -2.02 5.88
N THR A 44 -3.48 -3.05 5.93
CA THR A 44 -3.54 -4.10 6.95
C THR A 44 -2.98 -3.68 8.31
N ASN A 45 -2.40 -2.47 8.42
CA ASN A 45 -2.03 -1.91 9.72
C ASN A 45 -3.26 -1.53 10.56
N PHE A 46 -4.43 -1.49 9.95
CA PHE A 46 -5.70 -1.16 10.61
C PHE A 46 -6.65 -2.35 10.49
N PRO A 47 -6.42 -3.45 11.25
CA PRO A 47 -7.18 -4.69 11.05
C PRO A 47 -8.66 -4.59 11.42
N ASN A 48 -9.03 -3.63 12.27
CA ASN A 48 -10.40 -3.43 12.71
C ASN A 48 -11.14 -2.35 11.92
N GLU A 49 -10.51 -1.80 10.89
CA GLU A 49 -11.07 -0.75 10.05
C GLU A 49 -10.86 -1.09 8.58
N ILE A 50 -11.74 -0.60 7.72
CA ILE A 50 -11.55 -0.72 6.27
C ILE A 50 -10.93 0.58 5.78
N LYS A 51 -9.59 0.61 5.74
CA LYS A 51 -8.83 1.73 5.19
C LYS A 51 -8.15 1.28 3.91
N LYS A 52 -8.54 1.90 2.81
CA LYS A 52 -8.02 1.58 1.47
C LYS A 52 -7.06 2.65 1.01
N PHE A 53 -6.12 2.26 0.17
CA PHE A 53 -5.18 3.17 -0.46
C PHE A 53 -4.91 2.73 -1.89
N ARG A 54 -4.37 3.65 -2.69
CA ARG A 54 -3.89 3.33 -4.04
C ARG A 54 -2.38 3.21 -4.04
N VAL A 55 -1.90 2.26 -4.82
CA VAL A 55 -0.46 2.12 -5.10
C VAL A 55 0.00 3.34 -5.90
N PRO A 56 1.10 3.97 -5.48
CA PRO A 56 1.62 5.15 -6.18
C PRO A 56 2.16 4.85 -7.57
#